data_fcb1bc6e14bd3be63c3646dc5efc63af
#
_entry.id   fcb1bc6e14bd3be63c3646dc5efc63af
#
_cell.length_a   1.000
_cell.length_b   1.000
_cell.length_c   1.000
_cell.angle_alpha   90.00
_cell.angle_beta   90.00
_cell.angle_gamma   90.00
#
_symmetry.space_group_name_H-M   'P 1'
#
loop_
_entity.id
_entity.type
_entity.pdbx_description
1 polymer ?
#
loop_
_entity_poly.entity_id
_entity_poly.type
_entity_poly.pdbx_seq_one_letter_code
_entity_poly.pdbx_strand_id
1 'polypeptide(L)'
;IIDGQQRITSLGRFLTGKFPLFAEHGMPHYFDASPADQVKRIKETTLTIYICEGEESEIKEWYKTINIAGIPLNHQEIANAVYSGPFVTKAKEEFSNSRNAKIQKWSAYISGKVNRQDYLRTALEWVAKSSDNEVVDTYMSNHRNDNNITELQTYFTSVIDWISGVFNDVESEMKG
;
A
#
# COMPACT_ATOMS: atom_id res chain seq x y z
N ILE A 1 12.51 -2.70 0.26
CA ILE A 1 12.28 -2.87 1.72
C ILE A 1 10.96 -3.58 1.91
N ILE A 2 11.00 -4.80 2.43
CA ILE A 2 9.81 -5.62 2.64
C ILE A 2 9.05 -5.13 3.88
N ASP A 3 9.76 -4.89 4.99
CA ASP A 3 9.22 -4.35 6.23
C ASP A 3 10.10 -3.22 6.78
N GLY A 4 9.56 -2.44 7.71
CA GLY A 4 10.28 -1.35 8.38
C GLY A 4 10.30 -0.03 7.62
N GLN A 5 9.72 0.07 6.42
CA GLN A 5 9.72 1.31 5.64
C GLN A 5 9.17 2.50 6.44
N GLN A 6 8.03 2.32 7.11
CA GLN A 6 7.42 3.39 7.91
C GLN A 6 8.29 3.78 9.10
N ARG A 7 8.88 2.79 9.79
CA ARG A 7 9.78 3.02 10.94
C ARG A 7 11.02 3.80 10.53
N ILE A 8 11.70 3.36 9.45
CA ILE A 8 12.89 4.04 8.91
C ILE A 8 12.54 5.44 8.40
N THR A 9 11.45 5.58 7.67
CA THR A 9 11.00 6.88 7.12
C THR A 9 10.64 7.84 8.26
N SER A 10 9.94 7.38 9.28
CA SER A 10 9.57 8.21 10.44
C SER A 10 10.81 8.65 11.21
N LEU A 11 11.75 7.73 11.47
CA LEU A 11 13.01 8.08 12.10
C LEU A 11 13.79 9.11 11.27
N GLY A 12 13.95 8.89 9.97
CA GLY A 12 14.66 9.81 9.08
C GLY A 12 13.99 11.19 9.01
N ARG A 13 12.66 11.25 8.99
CA ARG A 13 11.90 12.51 9.02
C ARG A 13 12.05 13.25 10.35
N PHE A 14 12.07 12.55 11.47
CA PHE A 14 12.34 13.14 12.78
C PHE A 14 13.78 13.69 12.86
N LEU A 15 14.77 12.91 12.45
CA LEU A 15 16.19 13.32 12.43
C LEU A 15 16.46 14.54 11.53
N THR A 16 15.62 14.74 10.52
CA THR A 16 15.70 15.90 9.59
C THR A 16 14.75 17.05 9.95
N GLY A 17 14.17 17.03 11.15
CA GLY A 17 13.30 18.11 11.66
C GLY A 17 11.95 18.24 10.92
N LYS A 18 11.47 17.18 10.25
CA LYS A 18 10.21 17.24 9.48
C LYS A 18 8.95 17.14 10.35
N PHE A 19 9.07 16.65 11.57
CA PHE A 19 8.02 16.68 12.58
C PHE A 19 8.62 16.59 13.98
N PRO A 20 7.95 17.14 15.00
CA PRO A 20 8.37 17.00 16.39
C PRO A 20 7.81 15.72 17.03
N LEU A 21 8.43 15.28 18.13
CA LEU A 21 7.80 14.41 19.12
C LEU A 21 7.09 15.26 20.15
N PHE A 22 5.98 14.79 20.70
CA PHE A 22 5.25 15.47 21.75
C PHE A 22 5.54 14.79 23.09
N ALA A 23 6.06 15.53 24.05
CA ALA A 23 6.22 15.07 25.43
C ALA A 23 4.87 15.00 26.15
N GLU A 24 4.82 14.41 27.34
CA GLU A 24 3.60 14.24 28.16
C GLU A 24 2.81 15.54 28.39
N HIS A 25 3.45 16.70 28.31
CA HIS A 25 2.81 18.01 28.46
C HIS A 25 2.48 18.70 27.14
N GLY A 26 2.48 17.98 26.01
CA GLY A 26 2.08 18.50 24.71
C GLY A 26 3.08 19.47 24.05
N MET A 27 4.27 19.69 24.63
CA MET A 27 5.30 20.53 24.04
C MET A 27 5.99 19.80 22.87
N PRO A 28 6.12 20.45 21.70
CA PRO A 28 6.79 19.85 20.56
C PRO A 28 8.32 19.83 20.76
N HIS A 29 8.95 18.66 20.61
CA HIS A 29 10.40 18.48 20.65
C HIS A 29 10.91 18.07 19.26
N TYR A 30 11.68 18.96 18.65
CA TYR A 30 12.41 18.69 17.43
C TYR A 30 13.78 18.06 17.74
N PHE A 31 14.32 17.28 16.82
CA PHE A 31 15.58 16.59 17.03
C PHE A 31 16.77 17.54 17.28
N ASP A 32 16.84 18.64 16.55
CA ASP A 32 17.87 19.68 16.67
C ASP A 32 17.79 20.48 17.97
N ALA A 33 16.59 20.54 18.58
CA ALA A 33 16.37 21.17 19.90
C ALA A 33 16.45 20.18 21.08
N SER A 34 16.77 18.91 20.81
CA SER A 34 16.89 17.87 21.84
C SER A 34 18.19 17.99 22.64
N PRO A 35 18.19 17.62 23.93
CA PRO A 35 19.40 17.56 24.75
C PRO A 35 20.53 16.73 24.11
N ALA A 36 21.76 17.16 24.28
CA ALA A 36 22.91 16.54 23.60
C ALA A 36 23.11 15.05 23.94
N ASP A 37 22.77 14.61 25.14
CA ASP A 37 22.78 13.21 25.53
C ASP A 37 21.73 12.37 24.81
N GLN A 38 20.54 12.90 24.59
CA GLN A 38 19.47 12.24 23.82
C GLN A 38 19.84 12.16 22.33
N VAL A 39 20.36 13.24 21.76
CA VAL A 39 20.89 13.23 20.39
C VAL A 39 21.96 12.18 20.20
N LYS A 40 22.90 12.09 21.16
CA LYS A 40 23.97 11.08 21.17
C LYS A 40 23.38 9.66 21.20
N ARG A 41 22.47 9.38 22.13
CA ARG A 41 21.81 8.07 22.24
C ARG A 41 21.12 7.65 20.97
N ILE A 42 20.38 8.57 20.31
CA ILE A 42 19.69 8.27 19.05
C ILE A 42 20.72 7.95 17.95
N LYS A 43 21.78 8.75 17.81
CA LYS A 43 22.84 8.53 16.80
C LYS A 43 23.63 7.25 17.02
N GLU A 44 23.80 6.82 18.25
CA GLU A 44 24.52 5.59 18.62
C GLU A 44 23.62 4.34 18.64
N THR A 45 22.30 4.51 18.48
CA THR A 45 21.36 3.38 18.44
C THR A 45 21.58 2.55 17.17
N THR A 46 21.82 1.26 17.36
CA THR A 46 22.00 0.31 16.25
C THR A 46 20.66 -0.26 15.81
N LEU A 47 20.45 -0.36 14.51
CA LEU A 47 19.30 -1.02 13.91
C LEU A 47 19.72 -2.40 13.39
N THR A 48 19.00 -3.44 13.80
CA THR A 48 19.17 -4.77 13.22
C THR A 48 18.39 -4.84 11.91
N ILE A 49 19.10 -5.18 10.82
CA ILE A 49 18.53 -5.31 9.50
C ILE A 49 18.72 -6.76 9.05
N TYR A 50 17.64 -7.41 8.63
CA TYR A 50 17.68 -8.73 7.99
C TYR A 50 17.65 -8.55 6.48
N ILE A 51 18.62 -9.13 5.80
CA ILE A 51 18.66 -9.20 4.33
C ILE A 51 18.12 -10.58 3.97
N CYS A 52 17.05 -10.60 3.17
CA CYS A 52 16.43 -11.84 2.70
C CYS A 52 16.89 -12.09 1.27
N GLU A 53 17.41 -13.29 1.02
CA GLU A 53 17.81 -13.79 -0.30
C GLU A 53 17.06 -15.10 -0.55
N GLY A 54 16.62 -15.35 -1.77
CA GLY A 54 15.87 -16.55 -2.16
C GLY A 54 14.80 -16.24 -3.19
N GLU A 55 14.02 -17.25 -3.54
CA GLU A 55 12.90 -17.12 -4.44
C GLU A 55 11.78 -16.28 -3.81
N GLU A 56 11.03 -15.54 -4.64
CA GLU A 56 9.95 -14.65 -4.16
C GLU A 56 8.89 -15.41 -3.33
N SER A 57 8.62 -16.67 -3.67
CA SER A 57 7.69 -17.53 -2.92
C SER A 57 8.20 -17.83 -1.50
N GLU A 58 9.50 -18.11 -1.34
CA GLU A 58 10.13 -18.38 -0.05
C GLU A 58 10.14 -17.13 0.83
N ILE A 59 10.48 -15.98 0.25
CA ILE A 59 10.45 -14.69 0.94
C ILE A 59 9.03 -14.35 1.39
N LYS A 60 8.01 -14.64 0.56
CA LYS A 60 6.60 -14.45 0.88
C LYS A 60 6.16 -15.31 2.07
N GLU A 61 6.51 -16.59 2.09
CA GLU A 61 6.18 -17.51 3.18
C GLU A 61 6.90 -17.11 4.48
N TRP A 62 8.17 -16.76 4.40
CA TRP A 62 8.92 -16.22 5.54
C TRP A 62 8.26 -14.95 6.09
N TYR A 63 7.89 -14.01 5.22
CA TYR A 63 7.26 -12.76 5.63
C TYR A 63 5.88 -12.98 6.28
N LYS A 64 5.08 -13.92 5.78
CA LYS A 64 3.85 -14.33 6.46
C LYS A 64 4.14 -14.84 7.88
N THR A 65 5.14 -15.71 8.01
CA THR A 65 5.50 -16.33 9.28
C THR A 65 5.90 -15.31 10.35
N ILE A 66 6.72 -14.32 10.02
CA ILE A 66 7.14 -13.29 10.98
C ILE A 66 6.02 -12.33 11.38
N ASN A 67 4.99 -12.20 10.57
CA ASN A 67 3.84 -11.32 10.85
C ASN A 67 2.72 -12.01 11.65
N ILE A 68 2.81 -13.31 11.93
CA ILE A 68 1.81 -14.05 12.73
C ILE A 68 1.68 -13.50 14.14
N ALA A 69 2.75 -12.95 14.72
CA ALA A 69 2.75 -12.41 16.08
C ALA A 69 2.12 -11.01 16.23
N GLY A 70 1.76 -10.36 15.12
CA GLY A 70 1.18 -9.02 15.08
C GLY A 70 -0.25 -8.99 14.54
N ILE A 71 -0.66 -7.83 13.98
CA ILE A 71 -1.92 -7.74 13.21
C ILE A 71 -1.67 -8.46 11.88
N PRO A 72 -2.42 -9.54 11.58
CA PRO A 72 -2.21 -10.29 10.36
C PRO A 72 -2.37 -9.40 9.12
N LEU A 73 -1.35 -9.38 8.26
CA LEU A 73 -1.45 -8.76 6.96
C LEU A 73 -2.39 -9.54 6.06
N ASN A 74 -3.16 -8.85 5.24
CA ASN A 74 -3.95 -9.50 4.22
C ASN A 74 -3.07 -9.91 3.01
N HIS A 75 -3.63 -10.73 2.11
CA HIS A 75 -2.89 -11.23 0.95
C HIS A 75 -2.34 -10.10 0.07
N GLN A 76 -3.09 -9.00 -0.11
CA GLN A 76 -2.64 -7.88 -0.92
C GLN A 76 -1.51 -7.10 -0.25
N GLU A 77 -1.55 -6.93 1.07
CA GLU A 77 -0.47 -6.27 1.82
C GLU A 77 0.84 -7.08 1.73
N ILE A 78 0.75 -8.41 1.78
CA ILE A 78 1.90 -9.30 1.60
C ILE A 78 2.42 -9.21 0.16
N ALA A 79 1.55 -9.32 -0.85
CA ALA A 79 1.94 -9.22 -2.25
C ALA A 79 2.61 -7.87 -2.56
N ASN A 80 2.09 -6.77 -2.03
CA ASN A 80 2.69 -5.44 -2.20
C ASN A 80 4.11 -5.35 -1.59
N ALA A 81 4.38 -6.08 -0.54
CA ALA A 81 5.72 -6.11 0.07
C ALA A 81 6.68 -6.95 -0.78
N VAL A 82 6.27 -8.14 -1.20
CA VAL A 82 7.09 -9.07 -1.99
C VAL A 82 7.41 -8.51 -3.38
N TYR A 83 6.38 -8.00 -4.08
CA TYR A 83 6.52 -7.44 -5.43
C TYR A 83 6.76 -5.93 -5.42
N SER A 84 7.31 -5.40 -4.31
CA SER A 84 7.57 -3.96 -4.19
C SER A 84 8.43 -3.44 -5.34
N GLY A 85 7.98 -2.34 -5.94
CA GLY A 85 8.63 -1.71 -7.08
C GLY A 85 7.88 -0.46 -7.55
N PRO A 86 8.32 0.15 -8.68
CA PRO A 86 7.67 1.34 -9.23
C PRO A 86 6.20 1.13 -9.53
N PHE A 87 5.84 -0.03 -10.08
CA PHE A 87 4.46 -0.40 -10.39
C PHE A 87 3.57 -0.38 -9.15
N VAL A 88 3.93 -1.13 -8.11
CA VAL A 88 3.16 -1.21 -6.86
C VAL A 88 3.06 0.15 -6.18
N THR A 89 4.13 0.96 -6.22
CA THR A 89 4.12 2.31 -5.65
C THR A 89 3.04 3.16 -6.31
N LYS A 90 3.01 3.22 -7.64
CA LYS A 90 2.01 3.99 -8.39
C LYS A 90 0.59 3.41 -8.25
N ALA A 91 0.46 2.09 -8.25
CA ALA A 91 -0.82 1.44 -8.03
C ALA A 91 -1.41 1.78 -6.66
N LYS A 92 -0.60 1.83 -5.61
CA LYS A 92 -1.03 2.27 -4.27
C LYS A 92 -1.40 3.76 -4.23
N GLU A 93 -0.67 4.63 -4.94
CA GLU A 93 -1.01 6.05 -5.05
C GLU A 93 -2.41 6.26 -5.65
N GLU A 94 -2.79 5.46 -6.63
CA GLU A 94 -4.11 5.53 -7.27
C GLU A 94 -5.20 4.84 -6.43
N PHE A 95 -5.00 3.56 -6.05
CA PHE A 95 -6.07 2.71 -5.52
C PHE A 95 -6.12 2.64 -3.99
N SER A 96 -5.06 3.04 -3.29
CA SER A 96 -4.98 2.97 -1.82
C SER A 96 -4.90 4.34 -1.15
N ASN A 97 -5.12 5.41 -1.89
CA ASN A 97 -5.14 6.78 -1.39
C ASN A 97 -6.56 7.20 -1.00
N SER A 98 -6.84 7.28 0.29
CA SER A 98 -8.16 7.67 0.81
C SER A 98 -8.63 9.08 0.40
N ARG A 99 -7.74 9.92 -0.14
CA ARG A 99 -8.05 11.25 -0.65
C ARG A 99 -8.35 11.27 -2.14
N ASN A 100 -8.27 10.12 -2.82
CA ASN A 100 -8.60 10.05 -4.24
C ASN A 100 -10.10 10.28 -4.45
N ALA A 101 -10.45 11.34 -5.18
CA ALA A 101 -11.85 11.71 -5.46
C ALA A 101 -12.65 10.60 -6.19
N LYS A 102 -11.96 9.70 -6.90
CA LYS A 102 -12.59 8.58 -7.62
C LYS A 102 -13.17 7.51 -6.69
N ILE A 103 -12.71 7.44 -5.42
CA ILE A 103 -13.16 6.43 -4.45
C ILE A 103 -14.66 6.51 -4.22
N GLN A 104 -15.24 7.71 -4.20
CA GLN A 104 -16.68 7.87 -4.02
C GLN A 104 -17.46 7.15 -5.14
N LYS A 105 -17.00 7.26 -6.39
CA LYS A 105 -17.60 6.54 -7.52
C LYS A 105 -17.38 5.03 -7.39
N TRP A 106 -16.18 4.61 -7.05
CA TRP A 106 -15.83 3.19 -6.95
C TRP A 106 -16.60 2.49 -5.83
N SER A 107 -16.78 3.14 -4.68
CA SER A 107 -17.48 2.58 -3.52
C SER A 107 -18.97 2.31 -3.75
N ALA A 108 -19.55 2.86 -4.79
CA ALA A 108 -20.92 2.53 -5.19
C ALA A 108 -21.04 1.10 -5.77
N TYR A 109 -19.96 0.58 -6.35
CA TYR A 109 -19.94 -0.69 -7.08
C TYR A 109 -19.03 -1.74 -6.45
N ILE A 110 -18.06 -1.34 -5.65
CA ILE A 110 -17.08 -2.23 -5.02
C ILE A 110 -17.14 -2.05 -3.52
N SER A 111 -17.43 -3.12 -2.81
CA SER A 111 -17.31 -3.16 -1.36
C SER A 111 -15.84 -3.34 -0.96
N GLY A 112 -15.42 -2.62 0.10
CA GLY A 112 -14.05 -2.76 0.61
C GLY A 112 -13.57 -1.51 1.34
N LYS A 113 -12.36 -1.59 1.86
CA LYS A 113 -11.70 -0.53 2.61
C LYS A 113 -10.39 -0.13 1.93
N VAL A 114 -10.22 1.17 1.67
CA VAL A 114 -9.01 1.73 1.05
C VAL A 114 -7.76 1.39 1.84
N ASN A 115 -7.82 1.52 3.16
CA ASN A 115 -6.70 1.22 4.06
C ASN A 115 -6.34 -0.28 4.12
N ARG A 116 -7.26 -1.17 3.73
CA ARG A 116 -7.00 -2.62 3.57
C ARG A 116 -6.64 -2.99 2.14
N GLN A 117 -6.52 -2.00 1.27
CA GLN A 117 -6.10 -2.14 -0.14
C GLN A 117 -7.05 -2.97 -0.99
N ASP A 118 -8.33 -3.03 -0.60
CA ASP A 118 -9.32 -3.86 -1.28
C ASP A 118 -9.56 -3.38 -2.73
N TYR A 119 -9.57 -2.07 -2.98
CA TYR A 119 -9.69 -1.52 -4.34
C TYR A 119 -8.52 -1.90 -5.24
N LEU A 120 -7.29 -1.83 -4.72
CA LEU A 120 -6.09 -2.27 -5.44
C LEU A 120 -6.17 -3.77 -5.77
N ARG A 121 -6.57 -4.57 -4.79
CA ARG A 121 -6.75 -6.01 -4.99
C ARG A 121 -7.77 -6.31 -6.09
N THR A 122 -8.94 -5.66 -6.05
CA THR A 122 -9.99 -5.83 -7.06
C THR A 122 -9.48 -5.43 -8.44
N ALA A 123 -8.77 -4.30 -8.56
CA ALA A 123 -8.22 -3.86 -9.84
C ALA A 123 -7.22 -4.87 -10.41
N LEU A 124 -6.34 -5.41 -9.58
CA LEU A 124 -5.36 -6.42 -9.97
C LEU A 124 -6.03 -7.75 -10.35
N GLU A 125 -7.04 -8.19 -9.60
CA GLU A 125 -7.80 -9.40 -9.92
C GLU A 125 -8.53 -9.30 -11.27
N TRP A 126 -9.05 -8.12 -11.59
CA TRP A 126 -9.76 -7.91 -12.84
C TRP A 126 -8.81 -7.87 -14.04
N VAL A 127 -7.72 -7.12 -13.96
CA VAL A 127 -6.75 -7.03 -15.06
C VAL A 127 -6.04 -8.36 -15.29
N ALA A 128 -5.62 -9.06 -14.24
CA ALA A 128 -4.96 -10.35 -14.36
C ALA A 128 -5.86 -11.42 -15.02
N LYS A 129 -7.16 -11.41 -14.73
CA LYS A 129 -8.13 -12.28 -15.40
C LYS A 129 -8.36 -11.91 -16.85
N SER A 130 -8.24 -10.65 -17.24
CA SER A 130 -8.37 -10.20 -18.63
C SER A 130 -7.13 -10.52 -19.46
N SER A 131 -5.96 -10.61 -18.80
CA SER A 131 -4.68 -10.94 -19.43
C SER A 131 -4.42 -12.44 -19.32
N ASP A 132 -4.94 -13.21 -20.25
CA ASP A 132 -4.74 -14.67 -20.35
C ASP A 132 -5.09 -15.48 -19.08
N ASN A 133 -5.99 -14.98 -18.24
CA ASN A 133 -6.38 -15.59 -16.97
C ASN A 133 -5.19 -15.80 -16.02
N GLU A 134 -4.31 -14.83 -15.99
CA GLU A 134 -3.10 -14.83 -15.16
C GLU A 134 -3.44 -14.72 -13.66
N VAL A 135 -2.60 -15.30 -12.82
CA VAL A 135 -2.75 -15.12 -11.37
C VAL A 135 -2.18 -13.75 -10.96
N VAL A 136 -2.82 -13.05 -10.04
CA VAL A 136 -2.41 -11.71 -9.56
C VAL A 136 -0.93 -11.65 -9.18
N ASP A 137 -0.41 -12.68 -8.52
CA ASP A 137 1.00 -12.75 -8.11
C ASP A 137 1.94 -12.73 -9.33
N THR A 138 1.61 -13.48 -10.39
CA THR A 138 2.36 -13.51 -11.65
C THR A 138 2.28 -12.16 -12.35
N TYR A 139 1.09 -11.56 -12.43
CA TYR A 139 0.91 -10.23 -13.00
C TYR A 139 1.79 -9.18 -12.27
N MET A 140 1.75 -9.17 -10.93
CA MET A 140 2.55 -8.24 -10.14
C MET A 140 4.07 -8.48 -10.29
N SER A 141 4.50 -9.73 -10.42
CA SER A 141 5.90 -10.09 -10.66
C SER A 141 6.37 -9.59 -12.03
N ASN A 142 5.60 -9.82 -13.08
CA ASN A 142 5.92 -9.44 -14.46
C ASN A 142 5.99 -7.91 -14.62
N HIS A 143 5.09 -7.18 -13.97
CA HIS A 143 4.99 -5.72 -14.05
C HIS A 143 5.80 -4.97 -12.97
N ARG A 144 6.51 -5.67 -12.10
CA ARG A 144 7.18 -5.10 -10.93
C ARG A 144 7.99 -3.83 -11.21
N ASN A 145 8.71 -3.81 -12.33
CA ASN A 145 9.61 -2.73 -12.72
C ASN A 145 8.96 -1.67 -13.63
N ASP A 146 7.69 -1.82 -13.94
CA ASP A 146 6.99 -0.88 -14.81
C ASP A 146 6.81 0.47 -14.12
N ASN A 147 7.12 1.53 -14.86
CA ASN A 147 7.00 2.90 -14.39
C ASN A 147 5.62 3.53 -14.64
N ASN A 148 4.62 2.75 -15.02
CA ASN A 148 3.24 3.20 -15.22
C ASN A 148 2.24 2.11 -14.82
N ILE A 149 1.00 2.51 -14.64
CA ILE A 149 -0.14 1.65 -14.30
C ILE A 149 -1.29 1.87 -15.29
N THR A 150 -0.98 2.33 -16.50
CA THR A 150 -1.98 2.78 -17.47
C THR A 150 -2.94 1.66 -17.83
N GLU A 151 -2.45 0.45 -18.05
CA GLU A 151 -3.27 -0.72 -18.35
C GLU A 151 -4.24 -1.02 -17.21
N LEU A 152 -3.71 -1.17 -15.99
CA LEU A 152 -4.48 -1.42 -14.78
C LEU A 152 -5.56 -0.35 -14.56
N GLN A 153 -5.18 0.92 -14.68
CA GLN A 153 -6.06 2.06 -14.46
C GLN A 153 -7.17 2.15 -15.54
N THR A 154 -6.80 1.97 -16.81
CA THR A 154 -7.74 2.04 -17.93
C THR A 154 -8.73 0.90 -17.87
N TYR A 155 -8.24 -0.32 -17.63
CA TYR A 155 -9.12 -1.50 -17.52
C TYR A 155 -10.11 -1.35 -16.38
N PHE A 156 -9.63 -1.04 -15.18
CA PHE A 156 -10.49 -0.84 -14.00
C PHE A 156 -11.54 0.25 -14.24
N THR A 157 -11.13 1.40 -14.78
CA THR A 157 -12.03 2.52 -15.03
C THR A 157 -13.09 2.13 -16.06
N SER A 158 -12.71 1.43 -17.14
CA SER A 158 -13.67 0.99 -18.16
C SER A 158 -14.72 0.02 -17.60
N VAL A 159 -14.34 -0.87 -16.70
CA VAL A 159 -15.29 -1.77 -16.03
C VAL A 159 -16.26 -0.99 -15.13
N ILE A 160 -15.76 -0.05 -14.34
CA ILE A 160 -16.61 0.80 -13.49
C ILE A 160 -17.56 1.65 -14.34
N ASP A 161 -17.09 2.21 -15.45
CA ASP A 161 -17.92 3.03 -16.34
C ASP A 161 -18.99 2.19 -17.02
N TRP A 162 -18.65 0.98 -17.44
CA TRP A 162 -19.61 0.02 -17.99
C TRP A 162 -20.68 -0.37 -16.95
N ILE A 163 -20.29 -0.75 -15.73
CA ILE A 163 -21.20 -1.05 -14.64
C ILE A 163 -22.12 0.15 -14.38
N SER A 164 -21.55 1.34 -14.27
CA SER A 164 -22.30 2.59 -14.06
C SER A 164 -23.33 2.84 -15.14
N GLY A 165 -22.98 2.59 -16.42
CA GLY A 165 -23.89 2.73 -17.56
C GLY A 165 -25.04 1.73 -17.55
N VAL A 166 -24.75 0.47 -17.14
CA VAL A 166 -25.76 -0.60 -17.13
C VAL A 166 -26.72 -0.47 -15.93
N PHE A 167 -26.22 -0.05 -14.76
CA PHE A 167 -27.01 -0.08 -13.51
C PHE A 167 -27.54 1.28 -13.07
N ASN A 168 -27.16 2.39 -13.70
CA ASN A 168 -27.76 3.69 -13.39
C ASN A 168 -29.28 3.74 -13.69
N ASP A 169 -29.75 2.98 -14.64
CA ASP A 169 -31.18 2.89 -14.98
C ASP A 169 -31.94 2.08 -13.94
N VAL A 170 -31.30 1.07 -13.32
CA VAL A 170 -31.94 0.20 -12.32
C VAL A 170 -32.15 0.90 -10.98
N GLU A 171 -31.24 1.80 -10.56
CA GLU A 171 -31.41 2.59 -9.34
C GLU A 171 -32.56 3.59 -9.41
N SER A 172 -32.87 4.10 -10.59
CA SER A 172 -34.02 4.98 -10.80
C SER A 172 -35.35 4.24 -10.70
N GLU A 173 -35.39 2.97 -11.13
CA GLU A 173 -36.59 2.10 -11.03
C GLU A 173 -36.81 1.53 -9.61
N MET A 174 -35.73 1.33 -8.82
CA MET A 174 -35.87 0.83 -7.45
C MET A 174 -36.16 1.91 -6.40
N LYS A 175 -36.05 3.20 -6.74
CA LYS A 175 -36.39 4.34 -5.87
C LYS A 175 -37.75 4.95 -6.17
N GLY A 176 -38.51 4.43 -7.12
CA GLY A 176 -39.91 4.73 -7.42
C GLY A 176 -40.81 3.72 -6.72
#